data_3fe9d2ea3cafaeaa2e857951839f9db5
#
_entry.id   3fe9d2ea3cafaeaa2e857951839f9db5
#
_cell.length_a   1.000
_cell.length_b   1.000
_cell.length_c   1.000
_cell.angle_alpha   90.00
_cell.angle_beta   90.00
_cell.angle_gamma   90.00
#
_symmetry.space_group_name_H-M   'P 1'
#
loop_
_entity.id
_entity.type
_entity.pdbx_description
1 polymer ?
#
loop_
_entity_poly.entity_id
_entity_poly.type
_entity_poly.pdbx_seq_one_letter_code
_entity_poly.pdbx_strand_id
1 'polypeptide(L)'
;MKSSVDQVEESAVEGGQEAGRATRPLPVSAPPRTPHVIPGLKHGWLSRLRSYFILDPLIWFYTLAMGLLAIPGGSFDRTGRRLHWFSYAWSWLIMKTIASPVKVTGLDKIDTSKPHVYAVNHASAFDIPVLYTYLPFQFRIAFKKELLSYPVVGWQLKRSGQVCIDQQNPAHSISSIRAALKGLKAGLPLVIYPEGGRTPDGEIKPFLPGAFFLAIKAQVDIVPVALVGTYELLPMNTYHIKCRPLEMRVGEPISTAGLTMRDLETLSARVQKAVEDLYYS
;
A
#
# COMPACT_ATOMS: atom_id res chain seq x y z
N MET A 1 -36.51 5.15 -11.50
CA MET A 1 -35.34 5.40 -10.61
C MET A 1 -34.37 4.27 -10.81
N LYS A 2 -33.24 4.50 -11.53
CA LYS A 2 -32.18 3.49 -11.65
C LYS A 2 -31.52 3.30 -10.27
N SER A 3 -31.22 2.07 -9.90
CA SER A 3 -30.62 1.80 -8.58
C SER A 3 -29.21 2.38 -8.51
N SER A 4 -28.72 2.67 -7.30
CA SER A 4 -27.35 3.14 -7.07
C SER A 4 -26.25 2.18 -7.57
N VAL A 5 -26.62 0.95 -7.92
CA VAL A 5 -25.79 -0.11 -8.49
C VAL A 5 -25.56 0.13 -9.98
N ASP A 6 -26.59 0.54 -10.73
CA ASP A 6 -26.50 0.80 -12.18
C ASP A 6 -25.61 2.01 -12.48
N GLN A 7 -25.60 3.00 -11.58
CA GLN A 7 -24.73 4.18 -11.71
C GLN A 7 -23.23 3.83 -11.49
N VAL A 8 -22.93 2.80 -10.71
CA VAL A 8 -21.54 2.31 -10.52
C VAL A 8 -21.03 1.59 -11.76
N GLU A 9 -21.89 0.87 -12.48
CA GLU A 9 -21.52 0.21 -13.75
C GLU A 9 -21.27 1.23 -14.86
N GLU A 10 -22.13 2.22 -14.99
CA GLU A 10 -22.01 3.25 -16.02
C GLU A 10 -20.75 4.12 -15.80
N SER A 11 -20.45 4.52 -14.56
CA SER A 11 -19.26 5.32 -14.25
C SER A 11 -17.92 4.54 -14.28
N ALA A 12 -17.94 3.22 -14.06
CA ALA A 12 -16.75 2.40 -14.18
C ALA A 12 -16.38 2.11 -15.66
N VAL A 13 -17.38 2.06 -16.54
CA VAL A 13 -17.20 1.87 -17.99
C VAL A 13 -16.73 3.17 -18.65
N GLU A 14 -17.31 4.31 -18.26
CA GLU A 14 -16.91 5.63 -18.81
C GLU A 14 -15.48 6.03 -18.38
N GLY A 15 -15.11 5.78 -17.12
CA GLY A 15 -13.73 6.03 -16.64
C GLY A 15 -12.67 5.14 -17.29
N GLY A 16 -13.06 3.97 -17.84
CA GLY A 16 -12.15 3.05 -18.53
C GLY A 16 -11.86 3.44 -19.98
N GLN A 17 -12.79 4.13 -20.65
CA GLN A 17 -12.62 4.54 -22.06
C GLN A 17 -11.82 5.85 -22.20
N GLU A 18 -11.86 6.75 -21.24
CA GLU A 18 -11.04 7.97 -21.27
C GLU A 18 -9.55 7.75 -20.89
N ALA A 19 -9.21 6.66 -20.21
CA ALA A 19 -7.83 6.31 -19.85
C ALA A 19 -6.94 5.96 -21.06
N GLY A 20 -7.50 5.82 -22.25
CA GLY A 20 -6.77 5.55 -23.52
C GLY A 20 -6.33 6.79 -24.29
N ARG A 21 -6.68 7.99 -23.86
CA ARG A 21 -6.23 9.22 -24.53
C ARG A 21 -4.86 9.63 -24.00
N ALA A 22 -3.88 9.69 -24.90
CA ALA A 22 -2.49 10.07 -24.68
C ALA A 22 -2.37 11.19 -23.64
N THR A 23 -1.78 10.88 -22.49
CA THR A 23 -1.45 11.84 -21.46
C THR A 23 -0.47 12.87 -22.01
N ARG A 24 -0.89 14.13 -22.04
CA ARG A 24 -0.01 15.27 -22.26
C ARG A 24 1.13 15.17 -21.23
N PRO A 25 2.42 15.23 -21.64
CA PRO A 25 3.50 15.19 -20.66
C PRO A 25 3.32 16.36 -19.69
N LEU A 26 3.27 16.05 -18.39
CA LEU A 26 3.27 17.04 -17.33
C LEU A 26 4.57 17.85 -17.41
N PRO A 27 4.56 19.14 -17.03
CA PRO A 27 5.75 19.97 -17.08
C PRO A 27 6.88 19.33 -16.29
N VAL A 28 8.07 19.35 -16.87
CA VAL A 28 9.31 18.80 -16.32
C VAL A 28 9.47 19.25 -14.87
N SER A 29 9.42 18.29 -13.97
CA SER A 29 9.55 18.48 -12.53
C SER A 29 10.87 19.15 -12.16
N ALA A 30 10.86 19.86 -11.03
CA ALA A 30 12.04 20.35 -10.35
C ALA A 30 13.14 19.25 -10.25
N PRO A 31 14.44 19.62 -10.15
CA PRO A 31 15.53 18.64 -10.07
C PRO A 31 15.24 17.61 -8.97
N PRO A 32 15.67 16.35 -9.18
CA PRO A 32 15.36 15.27 -8.25
C PRO A 32 15.78 15.68 -6.84
N ARG A 33 14.80 15.71 -5.93
CA ARG A 33 15.07 15.93 -4.51
C ARG A 33 15.63 14.61 -4.00
N THR A 34 16.94 14.58 -3.70
CA THR A 34 17.53 13.39 -3.07
C THR A 34 16.77 13.08 -1.79
N PRO A 35 16.26 11.86 -1.61
CA PRO A 35 15.66 11.45 -0.36
C PRO A 35 16.61 11.75 0.78
N HIS A 36 16.11 12.15 1.95
CA HIS A 36 16.92 12.28 3.14
C HIS A 36 17.47 10.89 3.50
N VAL A 37 18.64 10.58 2.93
CA VAL A 37 19.28 9.27 3.13
C VAL A 37 19.74 9.23 4.58
N ILE A 38 18.99 8.52 5.41
CA ILE A 38 19.46 8.18 6.75
C ILE A 38 20.79 7.45 6.57
N PRO A 39 21.93 7.98 7.09
CA PRO A 39 23.23 7.39 6.85
C PRO A 39 23.23 5.92 7.23
N GLY A 40 23.29 5.05 6.22
CA GLY A 40 23.29 3.60 6.42
C GLY A 40 24.67 3.11 6.82
N LEU A 41 24.71 2.04 7.61
CA LEU A 41 25.92 1.28 7.87
C LEU A 41 26.56 0.84 6.54
N LYS A 42 27.89 0.92 6.44
CA LYS A 42 28.62 0.36 5.29
C LYS A 42 28.36 -1.14 5.20
N HIS A 43 27.68 -1.60 4.16
CA HIS A 43 27.31 -2.99 3.98
C HIS A 43 28.44 -3.72 3.24
N GLY A 44 29.35 -4.36 4.00
CA GLY A 44 30.41 -5.21 3.49
C GLY A 44 29.92 -6.61 3.07
N TRP A 45 30.87 -7.49 2.71
CA TRP A 45 30.59 -8.87 2.33
C TRP A 45 29.88 -9.69 3.44
N LEU A 46 30.16 -9.42 4.71
CA LEU A 46 29.46 -10.03 5.85
C LEU A 46 27.96 -9.73 5.85
N SER A 47 27.56 -8.52 5.46
CA SER A 47 26.15 -8.16 5.32
C SER A 47 25.46 -8.99 4.23
N ARG A 48 26.16 -9.28 3.12
CA ARG A 48 25.64 -10.16 2.06
C ARG A 48 25.48 -11.59 2.54
N LEU A 49 26.50 -12.13 3.24
CA LEU A 49 26.41 -13.48 3.82
C LEU A 49 25.24 -13.59 4.79
N ARG A 50 25.11 -12.62 5.71
CA ARG A 50 23.97 -12.58 6.65
C ARG A 50 22.64 -12.55 5.91
N SER A 51 22.51 -11.70 4.87
CA SER A 51 21.28 -11.61 4.08
C SER A 51 20.95 -12.97 3.45
N TYR A 52 21.82 -13.49 2.60
CA TYR A 52 21.52 -14.66 1.79
C TYR A 52 21.42 -15.98 2.59
N PHE A 53 22.18 -16.11 3.67
CA PHE A 53 22.22 -17.38 4.44
C PHE A 53 21.39 -17.37 5.72
N ILE A 54 20.98 -16.21 6.21
CA ILE A 54 20.20 -16.09 7.45
C ILE A 54 18.86 -15.38 7.20
N LEU A 55 18.88 -14.11 6.73
CA LEU A 55 17.66 -13.30 6.66
C LEU A 55 16.69 -13.81 5.60
N ASP A 56 17.16 -14.04 4.37
CA ASP A 56 16.30 -14.49 3.28
C ASP A 56 15.69 -15.87 3.57
N PRO A 57 16.46 -16.90 4.00
CA PRO A 57 15.88 -18.19 4.38
C PRO A 57 14.86 -18.10 5.52
N LEU A 58 15.11 -17.27 6.54
CA LEU A 58 14.18 -17.08 7.65
C LEU A 58 12.89 -16.40 7.19
N ILE A 59 12.98 -15.36 6.34
CA ILE A 59 11.80 -14.66 5.80
C ILE A 59 10.95 -15.62 4.96
N TRP A 60 11.59 -16.44 4.11
CA TRP A 60 10.88 -17.46 3.35
C TRP A 60 10.23 -18.52 4.24
N PHE A 61 10.95 -18.96 5.29
CA PHE A 61 10.39 -19.87 6.29
C PHE A 61 9.17 -19.26 6.99
N TYR A 62 9.25 -18.01 7.45
CA TYR A 62 8.11 -17.32 8.07
C TYR A 62 6.94 -17.18 7.10
N THR A 63 7.22 -16.84 5.85
CA THR A 63 6.20 -16.69 4.81
C THR A 63 5.45 -18.01 4.59
N LEU A 64 6.18 -19.12 4.49
CA LEU A 64 5.57 -20.44 4.32
C LEU A 64 4.82 -20.90 5.59
N ALA A 65 5.48 -20.81 6.75
CA ALA A 65 4.93 -21.28 8.02
C ALA A 65 3.65 -20.48 8.40
N MET A 66 3.72 -19.14 8.39
CA MET A 66 2.57 -18.31 8.72
C MET A 66 1.46 -18.42 7.67
N GLY A 67 1.81 -18.57 6.39
CA GLY A 67 0.85 -18.82 5.33
C GLY A 67 0.10 -20.12 5.51
N LEU A 68 0.79 -21.22 5.85
CA LEU A 68 0.17 -22.53 6.11
C LEU A 68 -0.68 -22.50 7.39
N LEU A 69 -0.20 -21.89 8.46
CA LEU A 69 -0.96 -21.73 9.71
C LEU A 69 -2.21 -20.84 9.53
N ALA A 70 -2.16 -19.90 8.60
CA ALA A 70 -3.29 -19.04 8.28
C ALA A 70 -4.45 -19.81 7.61
N ILE A 71 -4.18 -20.94 6.93
CA ILE A 71 -5.22 -21.71 6.23
C ILE A 71 -6.32 -22.19 7.19
N PRO A 72 -6.04 -22.98 8.25
CA PRO A 72 -7.08 -23.38 9.18
C PRO A 72 -7.66 -22.19 9.96
N GLY A 73 -6.81 -21.24 10.39
CA GLY A 73 -7.23 -20.05 11.13
C GLY A 73 -8.17 -19.14 10.34
N GLY A 74 -7.97 -19.04 9.02
CA GLY A 74 -8.75 -18.18 8.13
C GLY A 74 -9.96 -18.85 7.50
N SER A 75 -10.10 -20.18 7.56
CA SER A 75 -11.19 -20.92 6.90
C SER A 75 -12.57 -20.48 7.38
N PHE A 76 -12.71 -20.09 8.65
CA PHE A 76 -13.94 -19.62 9.27
C PHE A 76 -13.94 -18.11 9.56
N ASP A 77 -12.96 -17.37 9.04
CA ASP A 77 -12.84 -15.94 9.28
C ASP A 77 -13.68 -15.14 8.29
N ARG A 78 -14.87 -14.73 8.71
CA ARG A 78 -15.78 -13.90 7.91
C ARG A 78 -15.40 -12.42 7.90
N THR A 79 -14.61 -11.95 8.87
CA THR A 79 -14.24 -10.54 9.05
C THR A 79 -12.87 -10.22 8.49
N GLY A 80 -12.04 -11.23 8.22
CA GLY A 80 -10.64 -11.11 7.87
C GLY A 80 -9.74 -10.63 9.02
N ARG A 81 -10.26 -10.62 10.28
CA ARG A 81 -9.49 -10.18 11.44
C ARG A 81 -8.39 -11.17 11.80
N ARG A 82 -8.68 -12.47 11.76
CA ARG A 82 -7.67 -13.52 12.04
C ARG A 82 -6.59 -13.52 10.98
N LEU A 83 -6.96 -13.42 9.70
CA LEU A 83 -5.99 -13.34 8.60
C LEU A 83 -5.14 -12.07 8.68
N HIS A 84 -5.73 -10.95 9.12
CA HIS A 84 -4.97 -9.73 9.40
C HIS A 84 -3.96 -9.94 10.53
N TRP A 85 -4.35 -10.65 11.60
CA TRP A 85 -3.44 -10.99 12.70
C TRP A 85 -2.28 -11.87 12.22
N PHE A 86 -2.52 -12.86 11.36
CA PHE A 86 -1.44 -13.66 10.76
C PHE A 86 -0.49 -12.80 9.91
N SER A 87 -1.02 -11.84 9.16
CA SER A 87 -0.20 -10.87 8.40
C SER A 87 0.62 -9.98 9.33
N TYR A 88 0.04 -9.53 10.44
CA TYR A 88 0.74 -8.78 11.49
C TYR A 88 1.87 -9.64 12.12
N ALA A 89 1.57 -10.86 12.56
CA ALA A 89 2.55 -11.73 13.20
C ALA A 89 3.72 -12.07 12.25
N TRP A 90 3.41 -12.35 10.98
CA TRP A 90 4.40 -12.55 9.93
C TRP A 90 5.29 -11.30 9.75
N SER A 91 4.68 -10.14 9.63
CA SER A 91 5.38 -8.86 9.48
C SER A 91 6.25 -8.53 10.68
N TRP A 92 5.74 -8.74 11.88
CA TRP A 92 6.45 -8.52 13.14
C TRP A 92 7.69 -9.42 13.24
N LEU A 93 7.58 -10.72 12.89
CA LEU A 93 8.70 -11.64 12.85
C LEU A 93 9.78 -11.14 11.89
N ILE A 94 9.40 -10.71 10.68
CA ILE A 94 10.33 -10.15 9.70
C ILE A 94 11.03 -8.91 10.26
N MET A 95 10.28 -7.95 10.77
CA MET A 95 10.84 -6.69 11.29
C MET A 95 11.80 -6.95 12.47
N LYS A 96 11.47 -7.90 13.35
CA LYS A 96 12.36 -8.32 14.44
C LYS A 96 13.63 -8.99 13.93
N THR A 97 13.51 -9.86 12.93
CA THR A 97 14.66 -10.60 12.36
C THR A 97 15.64 -9.68 11.65
N ILE A 98 15.16 -8.72 10.87
CA ILE A 98 16.02 -7.74 10.20
C ILE A 98 16.60 -6.70 11.16
N ALA A 99 16.03 -6.56 12.36
CA ALA A 99 16.46 -5.61 13.39
C ALA A 99 16.59 -4.16 12.87
N SER A 100 15.72 -3.76 11.96
CA SER A 100 15.66 -2.38 11.43
C SER A 100 14.67 -1.57 12.27
N PRO A 101 15.14 -0.60 13.08
CA PRO A 101 14.26 0.24 13.89
C PRO A 101 13.39 1.11 12.97
N VAL A 102 12.13 1.28 13.32
CA VAL A 102 11.20 2.15 12.58
C VAL A 102 10.75 3.29 13.50
N LYS A 103 11.00 4.51 13.09
CA LYS A 103 10.48 5.72 13.74
C LYS A 103 9.13 6.06 13.11
N VAL A 104 8.08 6.07 13.93
CA VAL A 104 6.72 6.46 13.49
C VAL A 104 6.44 7.87 13.97
N THR A 105 5.97 8.75 13.08
CA THR A 105 5.61 10.13 13.40
C THR A 105 4.26 10.51 12.79
N GLY A 106 3.50 11.35 13.45
CA GLY A 106 2.23 11.91 12.97
C GLY A 106 1.01 11.00 13.08
N LEU A 107 1.18 9.73 13.45
CA LEU A 107 0.06 8.80 13.62
C LEU A 107 -0.85 9.17 14.79
N ASP A 108 -0.30 9.80 15.82
CA ASP A 108 -1.00 10.33 17.00
C ASP A 108 -2.01 11.44 16.66
N LYS A 109 -1.87 12.07 15.50
CA LYS A 109 -2.75 13.13 15.00
C LYS A 109 -3.97 12.59 14.23
N ILE A 110 -3.99 11.30 13.93
CA ILE A 110 -5.06 10.68 13.14
C ILE A 110 -6.12 10.10 14.04
N ASP A 111 -7.37 10.46 13.80
CA ASP A 111 -8.52 9.81 14.45
C ASP A 111 -8.72 8.40 13.86
N THR A 112 -8.04 7.42 14.45
CA THR A 112 -8.08 6.02 14.01
C THR A 112 -9.43 5.32 14.26
N SER A 113 -10.38 5.99 14.90
CA SER A 113 -11.76 5.49 15.04
C SER A 113 -12.58 5.63 13.77
N LYS A 114 -12.14 6.50 12.85
CA LYS A 114 -12.75 6.73 11.54
C LYS A 114 -12.02 5.96 10.45
N PRO A 115 -12.75 5.51 9.43
CA PRO A 115 -12.11 4.92 8.26
C PRO A 115 -11.40 5.99 7.43
N HIS A 116 -10.21 5.67 6.96
CA HIS A 116 -9.43 6.50 6.05
C HIS A 116 -8.90 5.68 4.88
N VAL A 117 -8.56 6.35 3.80
CA VAL A 117 -7.72 5.79 2.75
C VAL A 117 -6.29 6.28 2.98
N TYR A 118 -5.38 5.36 3.30
CA TYR A 118 -3.97 5.65 3.50
C TYR A 118 -3.24 5.54 2.16
N ALA A 119 -2.77 6.67 1.65
CA ALA A 119 -1.99 6.75 0.41
C ALA A 119 -0.50 6.70 0.74
N VAL A 120 0.18 5.63 0.32
CA VAL A 120 1.55 5.30 0.72
C VAL A 120 2.43 5.22 -0.53
N ASN A 121 3.66 5.77 -0.50
CA ASN A 121 4.65 5.51 -1.53
C ASN A 121 5.06 4.02 -1.54
N HIS A 122 5.51 3.51 -2.69
CA HIS A 122 5.84 2.09 -2.84
C HIS A 122 7.25 1.88 -3.37
N ALA A 123 8.18 1.66 -2.47
CA ALA A 123 9.60 1.57 -2.81
C ALA A 123 10.18 0.15 -2.65
N SER A 124 9.58 -0.68 -1.78
CA SER A 124 10.15 -1.96 -1.40
C SER A 124 9.09 -3.03 -1.11
N ALA A 125 9.48 -4.30 -1.14
CA ALA A 125 8.66 -5.38 -0.57
C ALA A 125 8.48 -5.24 0.95
N PHE A 126 9.39 -4.52 1.62
CA PHE A 126 9.32 -4.27 3.06
C PHE A 126 8.30 -3.20 3.48
N ASP A 127 7.71 -2.47 2.53
CA ASP A 127 6.62 -1.54 2.83
C ASP A 127 5.44 -2.26 3.50
N ILE A 128 5.14 -3.50 3.07
CA ILE A 128 4.06 -4.32 3.63
C ILE A 128 4.35 -4.71 5.09
N PRO A 129 5.52 -5.31 5.44
CA PRO A 129 5.87 -5.57 6.83
C PRO A 129 5.86 -4.33 7.73
N VAL A 130 6.32 -3.18 7.25
CA VAL A 130 6.27 -1.94 8.03
C VAL A 130 4.82 -1.55 8.34
N LEU A 131 3.95 -1.50 7.34
CA LEU A 131 2.55 -1.11 7.54
C LEU A 131 1.80 -2.06 8.48
N TYR A 132 1.92 -3.39 8.27
CA TYR A 132 1.25 -4.34 9.16
C TYR A 132 1.76 -4.30 10.59
N THR A 133 3.04 -3.98 10.81
CA THR A 133 3.63 -3.93 12.14
C THR A 133 3.27 -2.66 12.89
N TYR A 134 3.19 -1.52 12.20
CA TYR A 134 3.14 -0.21 12.86
C TYR A 134 1.80 0.53 12.73
N LEU A 135 0.88 0.09 11.86
CA LEU A 135 -0.51 0.58 11.89
C LEU A 135 -1.31 -0.20 12.95
N PRO A 136 -1.90 0.47 13.96
CA PRO A 136 -2.48 -0.20 15.14
C PRO A 136 -3.92 -0.69 14.92
N PHE A 137 -4.39 -0.80 13.68
CA PHE A 137 -5.76 -1.17 13.34
C PHE A 137 -5.81 -2.16 12.18
N GLN A 138 -6.95 -2.84 12.05
CA GLN A 138 -7.21 -3.69 10.89
C GLN A 138 -7.48 -2.82 9.66
N PHE A 139 -6.84 -3.14 8.54
CA PHE A 139 -7.04 -2.47 7.25
C PHE A 139 -7.13 -3.47 6.10
N ARG A 140 -7.53 -3.00 4.94
CA ARG A 140 -7.39 -3.71 3.67
C ARG A 140 -6.30 -3.04 2.84
N ILE A 141 -5.71 -3.82 1.93
CA ILE A 141 -4.68 -3.33 1.01
C ILE A 141 -5.12 -3.56 -0.43
N ALA A 142 -4.91 -2.57 -1.28
CA ALA A 142 -5.07 -2.75 -2.72
C ALA A 142 -3.84 -3.45 -3.29
N PHE A 143 -4.05 -4.52 -4.06
CA PHE A 143 -2.97 -5.33 -4.63
C PHE A 143 -3.22 -5.70 -6.08
N LYS A 144 -2.15 -5.99 -6.82
CA LYS A 144 -2.22 -6.41 -8.22
C LYS A 144 -2.69 -7.85 -8.36
N LYS A 145 -3.54 -8.12 -9.36
CA LYS A 145 -4.11 -9.45 -9.67
C LYS A 145 -3.05 -10.54 -9.80
N GLU A 146 -1.87 -10.21 -10.32
CA GLU A 146 -0.77 -11.17 -10.52
C GLU A 146 -0.34 -11.86 -9.23
N LEU A 147 -0.51 -11.23 -8.07
CA LEU A 147 -0.20 -11.83 -6.78
C LEU A 147 -1.10 -13.03 -6.43
N LEU A 148 -2.23 -13.17 -7.11
CA LEU A 148 -3.12 -14.32 -6.93
C LEU A 148 -2.54 -15.62 -7.50
N SER A 149 -1.52 -15.56 -8.36
CA SER A 149 -0.84 -16.73 -8.91
C SER A 149 0.04 -17.45 -7.87
N TYR A 150 0.43 -16.78 -6.79
CA TYR A 150 1.19 -17.40 -5.71
C TYR A 150 0.26 -18.21 -4.79
N PRO A 151 0.40 -19.55 -4.68
CA PRO A 151 -0.63 -20.40 -4.07
C PRO A 151 -1.06 -19.99 -2.67
N VAL A 152 -0.12 -19.84 -1.74
CA VAL A 152 -0.40 -19.51 -0.32
C VAL A 152 -0.79 -18.04 -0.18
N VAL A 153 -0.02 -17.15 -0.79
CA VAL A 153 -0.26 -15.70 -0.74
C VAL A 153 -1.57 -15.34 -1.43
N GLY A 154 -1.81 -15.87 -2.63
CA GLY A 154 -3.05 -15.61 -3.39
C GLY A 154 -4.29 -16.11 -2.66
N TRP A 155 -4.22 -17.28 -2.00
CA TRP A 155 -5.30 -17.76 -1.17
C TRP A 155 -5.59 -16.80 0.00
N GLN A 156 -4.55 -16.37 0.71
CA GLN A 156 -4.68 -15.44 1.84
C GLN A 156 -5.25 -14.10 1.40
N LEU A 157 -4.77 -13.54 0.29
CA LEU A 157 -5.26 -12.27 -0.26
C LEU A 157 -6.75 -12.33 -0.60
N LYS A 158 -7.20 -13.40 -1.28
CA LYS A 158 -8.63 -13.61 -1.58
C LYS A 158 -9.46 -13.76 -0.31
N ARG A 159 -9.00 -14.58 0.64
CA ARG A 159 -9.77 -14.94 1.82
C ARG A 159 -9.85 -13.82 2.84
N SER A 160 -8.79 -12.99 2.96
CA SER A 160 -8.74 -11.85 3.87
C SER A 160 -9.53 -10.62 3.38
N GLY A 161 -10.13 -10.68 2.18
CA GLY A 161 -10.93 -9.58 1.63
C GLY A 161 -10.08 -8.38 1.21
N GLN A 162 -8.84 -8.61 0.79
CA GLN A 162 -7.99 -7.57 0.21
C GLN A 162 -8.54 -7.12 -1.14
N VAL A 163 -8.21 -5.90 -1.58
CA VAL A 163 -8.77 -5.28 -2.78
C VAL A 163 -7.91 -5.64 -4.00
N CYS A 164 -8.41 -6.58 -4.80
CA CYS A 164 -7.74 -6.98 -6.04
C CYS A 164 -7.98 -5.94 -7.13
N ILE A 165 -6.91 -5.42 -7.71
CA ILE A 165 -6.93 -4.48 -8.85
C ILE A 165 -6.33 -5.16 -10.07
N ASP A 166 -7.12 -5.27 -11.12
CA ASP A 166 -6.69 -5.69 -12.45
C ASP A 166 -6.48 -4.44 -13.31
N GLN A 167 -5.23 -4.05 -13.51
CA GLN A 167 -4.89 -2.85 -14.30
C GLN A 167 -5.11 -3.04 -15.80
N GLN A 168 -5.12 -4.29 -16.28
CA GLN A 168 -5.33 -4.61 -17.70
C GLN A 168 -6.83 -4.72 -18.06
N ASN A 169 -7.64 -5.17 -17.09
CA ASN A 169 -9.09 -5.27 -17.27
C ASN A 169 -9.82 -4.76 -16.03
N PRO A 170 -10.13 -3.46 -15.96
CA PRO A 170 -10.81 -2.84 -14.81
C PRO A 170 -12.15 -3.52 -14.44
N ALA A 171 -12.85 -4.11 -15.42
CA ALA A 171 -14.11 -4.82 -15.16
C ALA A 171 -13.93 -5.99 -14.18
N HIS A 172 -12.77 -6.65 -14.17
CA HIS A 172 -12.46 -7.71 -13.21
C HIS A 172 -12.27 -7.19 -11.77
N SER A 173 -12.07 -5.90 -11.60
CA SER A 173 -11.90 -5.27 -10.28
C SER A 173 -13.22 -4.87 -9.63
N ILE A 174 -14.34 -4.86 -10.35
CA ILE A 174 -15.63 -4.31 -9.89
C ILE A 174 -16.09 -4.94 -8.57
N SER A 175 -16.01 -6.27 -8.44
CA SER A 175 -16.42 -6.95 -7.20
C SER A 175 -15.56 -6.56 -6.01
N SER A 176 -14.25 -6.45 -6.20
CA SER A 176 -13.29 -6.02 -5.17
C SER A 176 -13.50 -4.55 -4.78
N ILE A 177 -13.76 -3.70 -5.76
CA ILE A 177 -14.07 -2.28 -5.55
C ILE A 177 -15.37 -2.11 -4.74
N ARG A 178 -16.43 -2.85 -5.09
CA ARG A 178 -17.69 -2.85 -4.32
C ARG A 178 -17.48 -3.33 -2.88
N ALA A 179 -16.71 -4.39 -2.67
CA ALA A 179 -16.38 -4.89 -1.36
C ALA A 179 -15.56 -3.90 -0.53
N ALA A 180 -14.57 -3.23 -1.16
CA ALA A 180 -13.77 -2.18 -0.53
C ALA A 180 -14.63 -0.97 -0.12
N LEU A 181 -15.53 -0.51 -1.00
CA LEU A 181 -16.44 0.58 -0.72
C LEU A 181 -17.37 0.26 0.46
N LYS A 182 -17.92 -0.96 0.49
CA LYS A 182 -18.72 -1.46 1.64
C LYS A 182 -17.88 -1.48 2.91
N GLY A 183 -16.61 -1.94 2.83
CA GLY A 183 -15.69 -1.98 3.95
C GLY A 183 -15.40 -0.59 4.51
N LEU A 184 -15.05 0.37 3.65
CA LEU A 184 -14.82 1.77 4.05
C LEU A 184 -16.04 2.38 4.75
N LYS A 185 -17.24 2.19 4.19
CA LYS A 185 -18.50 2.66 4.81
C LYS A 185 -18.82 1.97 6.13
N ALA A 186 -18.28 0.77 6.37
CA ALA A 186 -18.40 0.03 7.63
C ALA A 186 -17.26 0.30 8.62
N GLY A 187 -16.41 1.29 8.36
CA GLY A 187 -15.34 1.69 9.25
C GLY A 187 -14.00 0.96 9.05
N LEU A 188 -13.83 0.20 7.95
CA LEU A 188 -12.59 -0.53 7.68
C LEU A 188 -11.64 0.29 6.79
N PRO A 189 -10.48 0.73 7.30
CA PRO A 189 -9.51 1.50 6.52
C PRO A 189 -8.95 0.76 5.30
N LEU A 190 -8.52 1.52 4.28
CA LEU A 190 -7.91 1.00 3.08
C LEU A 190 -6.52 1.61 2.86
N VAL A 191 -5.51 0.79 2.63
CA VAL A 191 -4.18 1.20 2.20
C VAL A 191 -4.09 1.05 0.68
N ILE A 192 -3.61 2.09 0.02
CA ILE A 192 -3.34 2.09 -1.42
C ILE A 192 -1.90 2.54 -1.70
N TYR A 193 -1.35 2.03 -2.78
CA TYR A 193 -0.10 2.49 -3.39
C TYR A 193 -0.45 3.20 -4.71
N PRO A 194 -0.64 4.52 -4.69
CA PRO A 194 -1.18 5.23 -5.85
C PRO A 194 -0.22 5.29 -7.04
N GLU A 195 1.05 4.95 -6.85
CA GLU A 195 2.04 4.75 -7.91
C GLU A 195 1.75 3.53 -8.81
N GLY A 196 0.86 2.64 -8.39
CA GLY A 196 0.51 1.43 -9.13
C GLY A 196 1.60 0.36 -9.18
N GLY A 197 2.68 0.49 -8.46
CA GLY A 197 3.77 -0.48 -8.35
C GLY A 197 5.05 0.14 -7.80
N ARG A 198 5.99 -0.70 -7.34
CA ARG A 198 7.24 -0.27 -6.73
C ARG A 198 8.07 0.61 -7.68
N THR A 199 8.79 1.57 -7.11
CA THR A 199 9.75 2.39 -7.84
C THR A 199 11.03 1.60 -8.13
N PRO A 200 11.66 1.78 -9.31
CA PRO A 200 12.93 1.14 -9.63
C PRO A 200 14.16 1.87 -9.07
N ASP A 201 14.04 3.16 -8.75
CA ASP A 201 15.13 4.07 -8.41
C ASP A 201 15.02 4.71 -7.02
N GLY A 202 13.91 4.50 -6.32
CA GLY A 202 13.65 5.07 -5.00
C GLY A 202 12.90 6.40 -5.03
N GLU A 203 12.71 7.00 -6.21
CA GLU A 203 11.94 8.22 -6.36
C GLU A 203 10.43 7.93 -6.37
N ILE A 204 9.62 8.86 -5.88
CA ILE A 204 8.16 8.74 -5.94
C ILE A 204 7.70 8.91 -7.39
N LYS A 205 7.00 7.91 -7.90
CA LYS A 205 6.41 7.97 -9.24
C LYS A 205 5.11 8.79 -9.24
N PRO A 206 4.69 9.30 -10.42
CA PRO A 206 3.41 9.97 -10.55
C PRO A 206 2.25 9.11 -10.02
N PHE A 207 1.38 9.72 -9.24
CA PHE A 207 0.21 9.04 -8.69
C PHE A 207 -0.89 8.88 -9.75
N LEU A 208 -1.47 7.71 -9.79
CA LEU A 208 -2.60 7.39 -10.67
C LEU A 208 -3.89 8.02 -10.08
N PRO A 209 -4.57 8.95 -10.78
CA PRO A 209 -5.78 9.59 -10.25
C PRO A 209 -6.85 8.58 -9.84
N GLY A 210 -7.04 7.51 -10.61
CA GLY A 210 -7.98 6.44 -10.31
C GLY A 210 -7.77 5.73 -8.97
N ALA A 211 -6.58 5.83 -8.36
CA ALA A 211 -6.30 5.27 -7.04
C ALA A 211 -7.20 5.88 -5.94
N PHE A 212 -7.67 7.11 -6.14
CA PHE A 212 -8.48 7.85 -5.17
C PHE A 212 -9.99 7.73 -5.37
N PHE A 213 -10.42 6.97 -6.38
CA PHE A 213 -11.83 6.72 -6.68
C PHE A 213 -12.62 6.26 -5.46
N LEU A 214 -12.08 5.31 -4.69
CA LEU A 214 -12.76 4.77 -3.51
C LEU A 214 -12.92 5.80 -2.40
N ALA A 215 -11.94 6.68 -2.20
CA ALA A 215 -12.00 7.74 -1.19
C ALA A 215 -13.13 8.73 -1.52
N ILE A 216 -13.20 9.18 -2.78
CA ILE A 216 -14.27 10.08 -3.22
C ILE A 216 -15.64 9.41 -3.14
N LYS A 217 -15.79 8.17 -3.63
CA LYS A 217 -17.09 7.46 -3.58
C LYS A 217 -17.56 7.13 -2.17
N ALA A 218 -16.64 6.93 -1.23
CA ALA A 218 -16.95 6.69 0.18
C ALA A 218 -17.08 8.01 0.98
N GLN A 219 -16.61 9.14 0.44
CA GLN A 219 -16.49 10.44 1.13
C GLN A 219 -15.67 10.28 2.43
N VAL A 220 -14.54 9.56 2.35
CA VAL A 220 -13.61 9.35 3.46
C VAL A 220 -12.29 10.06 3.18
N ASP A 221 -11.70 10.62 4.22
CA ASP A 221 -10.46 11.39 4.10
C ASP A 221 -9.29 10.51 3.68
N ILE A 222 -8.31 11.13 3.00
CA ILE A 222 -7.07 10.47 2.60
C ILE A 222 -5.96 10.90 3.54
N VAL A 223 -5.27 9.93 4.13
CA VAL A 223 -4.09 10.16 4.96
C VAL A 223 -2.84 9.88 4.11
N PRO A 224 -2.02 10.90 3.82
CA PRO A 224 -0.76 10.70 3.14
C PRO A 224 0.26 10.06 4.09
N VAL A 225 0.99 9.05 3.62
CA VAL A 225 2.01 8.34 4.40
C VAL A 225 3.27 8.19 3.57
N ALA A 226 4.43 8.51 4.15
CA ALA A 226 5.72 8.25 3.54
C ALA A 226 6.48 7.18 4.31
N LEU A 227 6.97 6.17 3.58
CA LEU A 227 7.91 5.17 4.07
C LEU A 227 9.30 5.51 3.56
N VAL A 228 10.21 5.88 4.46
CA VAL A 228 11.57 6.31 4.14
C VAL A 228 12.56 5.22 4.53
N GLY A 229 13.53 4.94 3.65
CA GLY A 229 14.59 3.96 3.88
C GLY A 229 14.26 2.55 3.43
N THR A 230 13.02 2.23 3.05
CA THR A 230 12.63 0.89 2.60
C THR A 230 13.23 0.53 1.24
N TYR A 231 13.40 1.50 0.34
CA TYR A 231 14.10 1.30 -0.94
C TYR A 231 15.53 0.84 -0.70
N GLU A 232 16.29 1.56 0.10
CA GLU A 232 17.70 1.25 0.36
C GLU A 232 17.85 -0.03 1.21
N LEU A 233 16.84 -0.38 2.02
CA LEU A 233 16.80 -1.64 2.75
C LEU A 233 16.76 -2.82 1.77
N LEU A 234 15.85 -2.80 0.79
CA LEU A 234 15.73 -3.80 -0.27
C LEU A 234 15.20 -3.18 -1.57
N PRO A 235 16.08 -2.71 -2.47
CA PRO A 235 15.68 -2.22 -3.78
C PRO A 235 14.93 -3.29 -4.59
N MET A 236 14.08 -2.86 -5.51
CA MET A 236 13.37 -3.75 -6.41
C MET A 236 14.34 -4.65 -7.20
N ASN A 237 13.97 -5.93 -7.37
CA ASN A 237 14.78 -6.94 -8.08
C ASN A 237 16.15 -7.25 -7.45
N THR A 238 16.31 -6.99 -6.15
CA THR A 238 17.48 -7.41 -5.38
C THR A 238 17.06 -8.35 -4.24
N TYR A 239 18.03 -9.08 -3.68
CA TYR A 239 17.83 -9.99 -2.54
C TYR A 239 18.71 -9.62 -1.35
N HIS A 240 19.61 -8.63 -1.49
CA HIS A 240 20.50 -8.21 -0.42
C HIS A 240 19.78 -7.25 0.52
N ILE A 241 19.31 -7.74 1.67
CA ILE A 241 18.69 -6.96 2.74
C ILE A 241 19.76 -6.15 3.48
N LYS A 242 19.72 -4.84 3.33
CA LYS A 242 20.64 -3.88 3.92
C LYS A 242 19.99 -3.23 5.14
N CYS A 243 20.05 -3.93 6.30
CA CYS A 243 19.40 -3.45 7.52
C CYS A 243 19.82 -2.02 7.89
N ARG A 244 18.84 -1.18 8.16
CA ARG A 244 19.01 0.25 8.42
C ARG A 244 17.80 0.83 9.17
N PRO A 245 17.93 1.99 9.82
CA PRO A 245 16.77 2.70 10.33
C PRO A 245 15.77 3.05 9.23
N LEU A 246 14.49 2.97 9.55
CA LEU A 246 13.37 3.30 8.68
C LEU A 246 12.51 4.36 9.35
N GLU A 247 11.73 5.09 8.54
CA GLU A 247 10.72 6.00 9.07
C GLU A 247 9.37 5.74 8.40
N MET A 248 8.31 5.83 9.21
CA MET A 248 6.93 5.93 8.75
C MET A 248 6.40 7.31 9.17
N ARG A 249 6.21 8.20 8.22
CA ARG A 249 5.75 9.57 8.44
C ARG A 249 4.32 9.69 7.96
N VAL A 250 3.43 10.06 8.87
CA VAL A 250 1.99 10.18 8.62
C VAL A 250 1.63 11.66 8.60
N GLY A 251 1.02 12.11 7.52
CA GLY A 251 0.60 13.50 7.33
C GLY A 251 -0.84 13.74 7.78
N GLU A 252 -1.25 15.01 7.72
CA GLU A 252 -2.61 15.42 8.05
C GLU A 252 -3.63 14.87 7.03
N PRO A 253 -4.83 14.48 7.47
CA PRO A 253 -5.87 13.99 6.58
C PRO A 253 -6.29 15.06 5.55
N ILE A 254 -6.44 14.63 4.31
CA ILE A 254 -6.91 15.44 3.21
C ILE A 254 -8.39 15.11 3.00
N SER A 255 -9.26 16.08 3.24
CA SER A 255 -10.71 15.87 3.13
C SER A 255 -11.15 15.63 1.69
N THR A 256 -12.05 14.66 1.54
CA THR A 256 -12.75 14.38 0.28
C THR A 256 -14.21 14.83 0.32
N ALA A 257 -14.64 15.47 1.41
CA ALA A 257 -16.03 15.93 1.56
C ALA A 257 -16.44 16.86 0.42
N GLY A 258 -17.53 16.53 -0.27
CA GLY A 258 -18.04 17.30 -1.41
C GLY A 258 -17.27 17.12 -2.72
N LEU A 259 -16.14 16.39 -2.72
CA LEU A 259 -15.41 16.10 -3.96
C LEU A 259 -16.18 15.09 -4.83
N THR A 260 -16.02 15.25 -6.14
CA THR A 260 -16.63 14.44 -7.19
C THR A 260 -15.55 13.77 -8.05
N MET A 261 -15.96 12.94 -9.00
CA MET A 261 -15.03 12.32 -9.95
C MET A 261 -14.28 13.32 -10.83
N ARG A 262 -14.78 14.54 -10.97
CA ARG A 262 -14.11 15.63 -11.72
C ARG A 262 -12.86 16.15 -10.98
N ASP A 263 -12.80 15.93 -9.68
CA ASP A 263 -11.73 16.43 -8.81
C ASP A 263 -10.58 15.43 -8.64
N LEU A 264 -10.65 14.27 -9.31
CA LEU A 264 -9.67 13.18 -9.16
C LEU A 264 -8.24 13.61 -9.45
N GLU A 265 -7.98 14.35 -10.53
CA GLU A 265 -6.64 14.80 -10.90
C GLU A 265 -6.10 15.81 -9.89
N THR A 266 -6.91 16.80 -9.50
CA THR A 266 -6.52 17.79 -8.48
C THR A 266 -6.25 17.14 -7.14
N LEU A 267 -7.10 16.20 -6.72
CA LEU A 267 -6.92 15.45 -5.50
C LEU A 267 -5.64 14.61 -5.55
N SER A 268 -5.40 13.92 -6.68
CA SER A 268 -4.19 13.12 -6.89
C SER A 268 -2.92 13.96 -6.75
N ALA A 269 -2.85 15.12 -7.41
CA ALA A 269 -1.73 16.04 -7.32
C ALA A 269 -1.51 16.56 -5.89
N ARG A 270 -2.59 16.86 -5.18
CA ARG A 270 -2.54 17.33 -3.78
C ARG A 270 -2.01 16.25 -2.84
N VAL A 271 -2.49 15.00 -2.99
CA VAL A 271 -2.03 13.87 -2.18
C VAL A 271 -0.59 13.51 -2.52
N GLN A 272 -0.21 13.49 -3.79
CA GLN A 272 1.16 13.26 -4.23
C GLN A 272 2.11 14.25 -3.58
N LYS A 273 1.81 15.55 -3.69
CA LYS A 273 2.63 16.59 -3.06
C LYS A 273 2.77 16.37 -1.55
N ALA A 274 1.71 16.01 -0.86
CA ALA A 274 1.75 15.75 0.58
C ALA A 274 2.66 14.55 0.93
N VAL A 275 2.62 13.46 0.14
CA VAL A 275 3.51 12.32 0.33
C VAL A 275 4.96 12.68 0.00
N GLU A 276 5.21 13.45 -1.07
CA GLU A 276 6.55 13.95 -1.43
C GLU A 276 7.13 14.85 -0.33
N ASP A 277 6.33 15.78 0.20
CA ASP A 277 6.77 16.67 1.28
C ASP A 277 7.15 15.88 2.55
N LEU A 278 6.44 14.77 2.84
CA LEU A 278 6.79 13.86 3.94
C LEU A 278 8.04 13.02 3.63
N TYR A 279 8.21 12.59 2.38
CA TYR A 279 9.29 11.67 1.99
C TYR A 279 10.64 12.38 1.90
N TYR A 280 10.65 13.60 1.36
CA TYR A 280 11.86 14.37 1.09
C TYR A 280 12.21 15.39 2.20
N SER A 281 11.43 15.44 3.31
CA SER A 281 11.66 16.34 4.46
C SER A 281 12.87 15.96 5.34
#